data_44bacb4985fa70227ef75faa39a8a672
#
_entry.id   44bacb4985fa70227ef75faa39a8a672
#
_cell.length_a   1.000
_cell.length_b   1.000
_cell.length_c   1.000
_cell.angle_alpha   90.00
_cell.angle_beta   90.00
_cell.angle_gamma   90.00
#
_symmetry.space_group_name_H-M   'P 1'
#
loop_
_entity.id
_entity.type
_entity.pdbx_description
1 polymer ?
#
loop_
_entity_poly.entity_id
_entity_poly.type
_entity_poly.pdbx_seq_one_letter_code
_entity_poly.pdbx_strand_id
1 'polypeptide(L)'
;NRQLNALTILSELISVVRVQVISDGGSEEYAQAICSYLSFAVDRTANRMSTLCVWNRIGEKIEQTFARQAIPMIWEFAEANIFSNSTGSWSGSLEWIPKCIEQFPATLQGVAKQANAQDGIGMRNVMISTDPPYYDMIGYADLSDFFYIWMRKALKDIYPELFRTMLVPKEEELIATPYRFDGSADRAKEFFEHGMSDALLQIYHAADNDIPITIYYAFKQTETDRDNNTASTGWETMLSAILNAGLSITATWPIRTERPTGLKAFENALASSIVLVCRKRPADAPVTTRRDFLTALKRELRPAIV
;
A
#
# COMPACT_ATOMS: atom_id res chain seq x y z
N ASN A 1 8.45 10.77 -27.00
CA ASN A 1 9.70 10.04 -27.28
C ASN A 1 10.89 10.46 -26.39
N ARG A 2 11.09 11.77 -26.08
CA ARG A 2 12.22 12.24 -25.22
C ARG A 2 12.16 11.63 -23.81
N GLN A 3 10.99 11.67 -23.16
CA GLN A 3 10.77 11.11 -21.83
C GLN A 3 11.05 9.59 -21.81
N LEU A 4 10.54 8.86 -22.80
CA LEU A 4 10.77 7.41 -22.92
C LEU A 4 12.26 7.11 -23.10
N ASN A 5 12.96 7.83 -23.98
CA ASN A 5 14.40 7.66 -24.20
C ASN A 5 15.20 7.92 -22.91
N ALA A 6 14.87 9.00 -22.20
CA ALA A 6 15.55 9.35 -20.95
C ALA A 6 15.41 8.27 -19.89
N LEU A 7 14.19 7.81 -19.62
CA LEU A 7 13.92 6.76 -18.63
C LEU A 7 14.55 5.42 -19.04
N THR A 8 14.52 5.09 -20.34
CA THR A 8 15.15 3.89 -20.87
C THR A 8 16.66 3.91 -20.63
N ILE A 9 17.34 5.01 -20.99
CA ILE A 9 18.78 5.17 -20.82
C ILE A 9 19.15 5.13 -19.33
N LEU A 10 18.42 5.86 -18.47
CA LEU A 10 18.66 5.83 -17.02
C LEU A 10 18.54 4.41 -16.45
N SER A 11 17.52 3.65 -16.86
CA SER A 11 17.34 2.27 -16.40
C SER A 11 18.47 1.34 -16.90
N GLU A 12 18.97 1.54 -18.13
CA GLU A 12 20.07 0.75 -18.69
C GLU A 12 21.41 1.06 -18.02
N LEU A 13 21.65 2.32 -17.67
CA LEU A 13 22.87 2.74 -16.99
C LEU A 13 23.06 2.10 -15.61
N ILE A 14 21.99 1.64 -14.97
CA ILE A 14 22.09 0.96 -13.67
C ILE A 14 22.92 -0.33 -13.77
N SER A 15 22.76 -1.11 -14.83
CA SER A 15 23.57 -2.30 -15.05
C SER A 15 25.06 -1.97 -15.27
N VAL A 16 25.33 -0.84 -15.91
CA VAL A 16 26.70 -0.34 -16.08
C VAL A 16 27.30 0.07 -14.74
N VAL A 17 26.54 0.73 -13.88
CA VAL A 17 26.96 1.10 -12.52
C VAL A 17 27.33 -0.14 -11.70
N ARG A 18 26.55 -1.23 -11.79
CA ARG A 18 26.90 -2.49 -11.11
C ARG A 18 28.29 -2.96 -11.49
N VAL A 19 28.57 -3.05 -12.78
CA VAL A 19 29.87 -3.46 -13.30
C VAL A 19 30.98 -2.54 -12.80
N GLN A 20 30.75 -1.23 -12.81
CA GLN A 20 31.72 -0.26 -12.34
C GLN A 20 32.04 -0.39 -10.85
N VAL A 21 31.02 -0.53 -10.00
CA VAL A 21 31.18 -0.72 -8.54
C VAL A 21 32.05 -1.95 -8.24
N ILE A 22 31.79 -3.05 -8.94
CA ILE A 22 32.58 -4.29 -8.77
C ILE A 22 34.02 -4.08 -9.26
N SER A 23 34.20 -3.41 -10.40
CA SER A 23 35.52 -3.10 -10.95
C SER A 23 36.35 -2.21 -10.01
N ASP A 24 35.69 -1.32 -9.30
CA ASP A 24 36.30 -0.40 -8.32
C ASP A 24 36.58 -1.10 -6.96
N GLY A 25 36.31 -2.41 -6.84
CA GLY A 25 36.59 -3.22 -5.65
C GLY A 25 35.42 -3.31 -4.65
N GLY A 26 34.23 -2.86 -5.03
CA GLY A 26 33.01 -3.06 -4.22
C GLY A 26 32.55 -4.51 -4.25
N SER A 27 31.86 -4.96 -3.17
CA SER A 27 31.25 -6.29 -3.16
C SER A 27 30.01 -6.36 -4.04
N GLU A 28 29.58 -7.58 -4.39
CA GLU A 28 28.37 -7.80 -5.17
C GLU A 28 27.13 -7.29 -4.42
N GLU A 29 27.01 -7.51 -3.11
CA GLU A 29 25.92 -7.05 -2.26
C GLU A 29 25.85 -5.52 -2.21
N TYR A 30 27.01 -4.86 -2.14
CA TYR A 30 27.11 -3.42 -2.18
C TYR A 30 26.66 -2.86 -3.54
N ALA A 31 27.11 -3.48 -4.64
CA ALA A 31 26.68 -3.12 -5.98
C ALA A 31 25.17 -3.29 -6.19
N GLN A 32 24.58 -4.39 -5.68
CA GLN A 32 23.14 -4.64 -5.72
C GLN A 32 22.35 -3.57 -4.92
N ALA A 33 22.85 -3.20 -3.74
CA ALA A 33 22.23 -2.15 -2.93
C ALA A 33 22.24 -0.78 -3.68
N ILE A 34 23.37 -0.40 -4.25
CA ILE A 34 23.50 0.83 -5.06
C ILE A 34 22.50 0.80 -6.23
N CYS A 35 22.44 -0.29 -6.99
CA CYS A 35 21.53 -0.43 -8.11
C CYS A 35 20.05 -0.33 -7.68
N SER A 36 19.70 -0.91 -6.54
CA SER A 36 18.34 -0.83 -5.98
C SER A 36 17.97 0.62 -5.67
N TYR A 37 18.82 1.36 -4.98
CA TYR A 37 18.57 2.76 -4.66
C TYR A 37 18.52 3.65 -5.90
N LEU A 38 19.39 3.43 -6.89
CA LEU A 38 19.33 4.15 -8.15
C LEU A 38 18.05 3.87 -8.93
N SER A 39 17.52 2.66 -8.85
CA SER A 39 16.23 2.31 -9.47
C SER A 39 15.08 3.08 -8.83
N PHE A 40 15.10 3.31 -7.53
CA PHE A 40 14.12 4.19 -6.87
C PHE A 40 14.23 5.64 -7.34
N ALA A 41 15.45 6.12 -7.65
CA ALA A 41 15.63 7.43 -8.26
C ALA A 41 15.05 7.49 -9.68
N VAL A 42 15.15 6.40 -10.46
CA VAL A 42 14.50 6.31 -11.78
C VAL A 42 12.99 6.38 -11.63
N ASP A 43 12.39 5.64 -10.72
CA ASP A 43 10.94 5.66 -10.49
C ASP A 43 10.45 7.03 -10.00
N ARG A 44 11.20 7.67 -9.11
CA ARG A 44 10.91 9.03 -8.67
C ARG A 44 10.94 10.03 -9.84
N THR A 45 11.89 9.87 -10.77
CA THR A 45 11.99 10.67 -11.98
C THR A 45 10.82 10.34 -12.93
N ALA A 46 10.51 9.06 -13.14
CA ALA A 46 9.44 8.59 -13.98
C ALA A 46 8.08 9.16 -13.56
N ASN A 47 7.84 9.29 -12.24
CA ASN A 47 6.61 9.89 -11.71
C ASN A 47 6.41 11.37 -12.11
N ARG A 48 7.41 12.02 -12.71
CA ARG A 48 7.33 13.39 -13.27
C ARG A 48 7.64 13.47 -14.75
N MET A 49 7.76 12.32 -15.41
CA MET A 49 8.13 12.21 -16.83
C MET A 49 7.09 11.46 -17.64
N SER A 50 5.83 11.82 -17.48
CA SER A 50 4.73 11.28 -18.30
C SER A 50 3.93 12.41 -18.95
N THR A 51 3.11 12.04 -19.94
CA THR A 51 2.15 12.96 -20.57
C THR A 51 0.94 13.27 -19.68
N LEU A 52 0.95 12.82 -18.43
CA LEU A 52 -0.07 13.11 -17.42
C LEU A 52 0.40 14.17 -16.40
N CYS A 53 1.63 14.63 -16.50
CA CYS A 53 2.19 15.64 -15.60
C CYS A 53 1.76 17.04 -16.01
N VAL A 54 1.01 17.73 -15.16
CA VAL A 54 0.57 19.10 -15.40
C VAL A 54 1.50 20.12 -14.74
N TRP A 55 1.46 21.36 -15.22
CA TRP A 55 2.16 22.48 -14.59
C TRP A 55 1.32 23.07 -13.46
N ASN A 56 1.86 23.07 -12.26
CA ASN A 56 1.25 23.76 -11.12
C ASN A 56 1.70 25.23 -11.12
N ARG A 57 0.77 26.14 -11.47
CA ARG A 57 1.03 27.59 -11.55
C ARG A 57 1.32 28.25 -10.20
N ILE A 58 0.73 27.72 -9.12
CA ILE A 58 0.89 28.27 -7.76
C ILE A 58 2.24 27.83 -7.18
N GLY A 59 2.57 26.56 -7.34
CA GLY A 59 3.83 26.00 -6.84
C GLY A 59 5.00 26.13 -7.82
N GLU A 60 4.79 26.70 -9.01
CA GLU A 60 5.78 26.86 -10.07
C GLU A 60 6.62 25.59 -10.33
N LYS A 61 5.93 24.46 -10.40
CA LYS A 61 6.57 23.14 -10.54
C LYS A 61 5.71 22.18 -11.36
N ILE A 62 6.36 21.13 -11.88
CA ILE A 62 5.68 20.00 -12.48
C ILE A 62 5.04 19.13 -11.41
N GLU A 63 3.80 18.71 -11.61
CA GLU A 63 3.11 17.75 -10.76
C GLU A 63 3.44 16.31 -11.12
N GLN A 64 2.99 15.37 -10.27
CA GLN A 64 3.22 13.94 -10.43
C GLN A 64 2.23 13.32 -11.40
N THR A 65 2.61 12.19 -12.03
CA THR A 65 1.74 11.36 -12.86
C THR A 65 0.50 10.93 -12.08
N PHE A 66 0.69 10.43 -10.86
CA PHE A 66 -0.38 9.98 -9.99
C PHE A 66 -0.69 11.03 -8.91
N ALA A 67 -1.23 12.17 -9.33
CA ALA A 67 -1.82 13.14 -8.40
C ALA A 67 -3.09 12.59 -7.70
N ARG A 68 -3.71 11.58 -8.31
CA ARG A 68 -4.82 10.76 -7.78
C ARG A 68 -4.48 9.29 -7.97
N GLN A 69 -5.20 8.41 -7.28
CA GLN A 69 -5.11 6.95 -7.44
C GLN A 69 -5.83 6.46 -8.71
N ALA A 70 -5.70 7.20 -9.78
CA ALA A 70 -6.28 6.91 -11.10
C ALA A 70 -5.49 7.65 -12.17
N ILE A 71 -5.59 7.20 -13.41
CA ILE A 71 -5.06 7.90 -14.58
C ILE A 71 -6.04 9.02 -14.94
N PRO A 72 -5.70 10.30 -14.70
CA PRO A 72 -6.57 11.42 -15.03
C PRO A 72 -6.53 11.70 -16.54
N MET A 73 -7.63 12.18 -17.09
CA MET A 73 -7.61 12.82 -18.40
C MET A 73 -7.07 14.25 -18.24
N ILE A 74 -6.06 14.59 -19.01
CA ILE A 74 -5.49 15.95 -19.07
C ILE A 74 -5.40 16.44 -20.50
N TRP A 75 -5.54 17.74 -20.72
CA TRP A 75 -5.50 18.35 -22.06
C TRP A 75 -4.09 18.77 -22.44
N GLU A 76 -3.31 19.25 -21.49
CA GLU A 76 -1.95 19.73 -21.68
C GLU A 76 -1.04 19.14 -20.62
N PHE A 77 0.17 18.79 -20.98
CA PHE A 77 1.18 18.31 -20.05
C PHE A 77 2.44 19.17 -20.08
N ALA A 78 3.15 19.18 -18.95
CA ALA A 78 4.47 19.77 -18.86
C ALA A 78 5.53 18.67 -18.98
N GLU A 79 6.68 19.02 -19.55
CA GLU A 79 7.81 18.11 -19.69
C GLU A 79 8.99 18.63 -18.85
N ALA A 80 9.42 17.84 -17.86
CA ALA A 80 10.56 18.18 -17.04
C ALA A 80 11.89 18.00 -17.80
N ASN A 81 12.80 18.95 -17.65
CA ASN A 81 14.18 18.76 -18.08
C ASN A 81 14.93 17.98 -16.98
N ILE A 82 15.34 16.74 -17.28
CA ILE A 82 16.04 15.86 -16.33
C ILE A 82 17.42 16.40 -15.91
N PHE A 83 18.02 17.28 -16.69
CA PHE A 83 19.34 17.90 -16.42
C PHE A 83 19.22 19.25 -15.71
N SER A 84 18.02 19.70 -15.37
CA SER A 84 17.82 20.94 -14.64
C SER A 84 18.03 20.75 -13.13
N ASN A 85 18.00 21.87 -12.38
CA ASN A 85 17.98 21.88 -10.93
C ASN A 85 16.56 22.08 -10.36
N SER A 86 15.52 21.85 -11.19
CA SER A 86 14.12 22.03 -10.82
C SER A 86 13.45 20.70 -10.44
N THR A 87 12.22 20.78 -9.95
CA THR A 87 11.40 19.60 -9.63
C THR A 87 11.26 18.69 -10.86
N GLY A 88 11.55 17.40 -10.69
CA GLY A 88 11.53 16.38 -11.74
C GLY A 88 12.90 16.12 -12.39
N SER A 89 13.96 16.78 -11.93
CA SER A 89 15.32 16.52 -12.37
C SER A 89 15.88 15.21 -11.82
N TRP A 90 16.85 14.64 -12.53
CA TRP A 90 17.58 13.46 -12.09
C TRP A 90 18.40 13.70 -10.83
N SER A 91 19.18 14.82 -10.79
CA SER A 91 19.96 15.20 -9.62
C SER A 91 19.10 15.35 -8.37
N GLY A 92 17.95 16.03 -8.48
CA GLY A 92 17.00 16.14 -7.38
C GLY A 92 16.40 14.81 -6.92
N SER A 93 16.28 13.82 -7.82
CA SER A 93 15.84 12.46 -7.45
C SER A 93 16.94 11.72 -6.69
N LEU A 94 18.21 11.86 -7.10
CA LEU A 94 19.38 11.27 -6.43
C LEU A 94 19.61 11.84 -5.03
N GLU A 95 19.46 13.14 -4.83
CA GLU A 95 19.68 13.81 -3.53
C GLU A 95 18.78 13.27 -2.40
N TRP A 96 17.65 12.67 -2.73
CA TRP A 96 16.75 12.09 -1.73
C TRP A 96 17.27 10.77 -1.16
N ILE A 97 18.08 10.02 -1.92
CA ILE A 97 18.58 8.71 -1.51
C ILE A 97 19.41 8.82 -0.22
N PRO A 98 20.51 9.60 -0.17
CA PRO A 98 21.31 9.71 1.05
C PRO A 98 20.49 10.30 2.21
N LYS A 99 19.61 11.28 1.97
CA LYS A 99 18.75 11.85 2.99
C LYS A 99 17.82 10.82 3.64
N CYS A 100 17.33 9.84 2.87
CA CYS A 100 16.54 8.75 3.39
C CYS A 100 17.41 7.75 4.17
N ILE A 101 18.56 7.37 3.61
CA ILE A 101 19.47 6.39 4.24
C ILE A 101 19.95 6.88 5.61
N GLU A 102 20.28 8.18 5.74
CA GLU A 102 20.70 8.82 6.99
C GLU A 102 19.63 8.75 8.11
N GLN A 103 18.36 8.59 7.74
CA GLN A 103 17.25 8.46 8.69
C GLN A 103 16.97 7.00 9.09
N PHE A 104 17.57 6.02 8.44
CA PHE A 104 17.32 4.63 8.77
C PHE A 104 18.13 4.23 10.04
N PRO A 105 17.45 3.61 11.03
CA PRO A 105 18.18 3.07 12.17
C PRO A 105 19.02 1.86 11.73
N ALA A 106 20.35 1.95 11.87
CA ALA A 106 21.29 0.89 11.49
C ALA A 106 21.58 -0.07 12.66
N THR A 107 20.59 -0.35 13.52
CA THR A 107 20.79 -1.13 14.75
C THR A 107 20.55 -2.62 14.55
N LEU A 108 19.59 -3.00 13.72
CA LEU A 108 19.22 -4.39 13.47
C LEU A 108 19.01 -4.62 11.97
N GLN A 109 19.37 -5.80 11.49
CA GLN A 109 19.11 -6.19 10.12
C GLN A 109 17.63 -6.53 9.93
N GLY A 110 16.96 -5.82 9.01
CA GLY A 110 15.62 -6.15 8.55
C GLY A 110 15.63 -7.15 7.39
N VAL A 111 14.52 -7.87 7.23
CA VAL A 111 14.28 -8.76 6.09
C VAL A 111 12.97 -8.36 5.44
N ALA A 112 13.00 -8.17 4.11
CA ALA A 112 11.81 -7.96 3.30
C ALA A 112 11.61 -9.15 2.36
N LYS A 113 10.39 -9.67 2.29
CA LYS A 113 10.04 -10.81 1.44
C LYS A 113 8.70 -10.57 0.76
N GLN A 114 8.63 -10.80 -0.55
CA GLN A 114 7.35 -10.91 -1.25
C GLN A 114 6.74 -12.27 -0.94
N ALA A 115 5.53 -12.28 -0.41
CA ALA A 115 4.80 -13.52 -0.10
C ALA A 115 3.28 -13.26 -0.15
N ASN A 116 2.52 -14.30 -0.44
CA ASN A 116 1.07 -14.26 -0.31
C ASN A 116 0.71 -14.32 1.19
N ALA A 117 -0.11 -13.37 1.64
CA ALA A 117 -0.54 -13.31 3.04
C ALA A 117 -1.39 -14.52 3.46
N GLN A 118 -2.05 -15.17 2.51
CA GLN A 118 -2.88 -16.37 2.76
C GLN A 118 -2.02 -17.63 3.05
N ASP A 119 -0.77 -17.67 2.59
CA ASP A 119 0.14 -18.80 2.82
C ASP A 119 0.85 -18.71 4.18
N GLY A 120 0.75 -17.55 4.84
CA GLY A 120 1.42 -17.28 6.10
C GLY A 120 2.91 -16.97 5.95
N ILE A 121 3.52 -16.53 7.04
CA ILE A 121 4.92 -16.07 7.06
C ILE A 121 5.90 -17.14 7.57
N GLY A 122 5.42 -18.32 7.97
CA GLY A 122 6.24 -19.40 8.52
C GLY A 122 6.87 -19.11 9.90
N MET A 123 6.50 -18.00 10.54
CA MET A 123 6.95 -17.59 11.88
C MET A 123 5.84 -17.81 12.91
N ARG A 124 6.23 -17.90 14.19
CA ARG A 124 5.32 -18.02 15.33
C ARG A 124 5.77 -17.13 16.46
N ASN A 125 4.85 -16.74 17.33
CA ASN A 125 5.09 -15.89 18.50
C ASN A 125 5.75 -14.56 18.12
N VAL A 126 5.21 -13.90 17.11
CA VAL A 126 5.69 -12.61 16.62
C VAL A 126 4.67 -11.50 16.90
N MET A 127 5.17 -10.30 17.09
CA MET A 127 4.34 -9.08 17.09
C MET A 127 3.94 -8.77 15.65
N ILE A 128 2.65 -8.53 15.41
CA ILE A 128 2.12 -8.25 14.07
C ILE A 128 1.53 -6.85 14.02
N SER A 129 1.96 -6.14 12.99
CA SER A 129 1.37 -4.87 12.57
C SER A 129 1.12 -4.95 11.07
N THR A 130 -0.11 -4.75 10.62
CA THR A 130 -0.49 -4.93 9.20
C THR A 130 -1.39 -3.80 8.71
N ASP A 131 -1.24 -3.47 7.42
CA ASP A 131 -2.05 -2.52 6.67
C ASP A 131 -2.57 -3.25 5.42
N PRO A 132 -3.71 -3.96 5.54
CA PRO A 132 -4.26 -4.76 4.44
C PRO A 132 -4.90 -3.87 3.37
N PRO A 133 -5.16 -4.40 2.16
CA PRO A 133 -5.90 -3.68 1.13
C PRO A 133 -7.28 -3.22 1.62
N TYR A 134 -7.71 -2.02 1.20
CA TYR A 134 -8.98 -1.42 1.62
C TYR A 134 -10.10 -1.74 0.65
N TYR A 135 -10.63 -2.94 0.72
CA TYR A 135 -11.74 -3.47 -0.06
C TYR A 135 -11.59 -3.20 -1.57
N ASP A 136 -12.29 -2.21 -2.15
CA ASP A 136 -12.28 -1.87 -3.58
C ASP A 136 -11.59 -0.52 -3.90
N MET A 137 -10.90 0.09 -2.92
CA MET A 137 -10.48 1.49 -3.03
C MET A 137 -9.34 1.73 -4.01
N ILE A 138 -8.34 0.85 -4.05
CA ILE A 138 -7.11 1.07 -4.82
C ILE A 138 -6.63 -0.24 -5.43
N GLY A 139 -6.55 -0.28 -6.77
CA GLY A 139 -5.86 -1.35 -7.50
C GLY A 139 -4.35 -1.09 -7.53
N TYR A 140 -3.64 -1.48 -6.47
CA TYR A 140 -2.21 -1.20 -6.36
C TYR A 140 -1.39 -1.85 -7.47
N ALA A 141 -1.72 -3.09 -7.83
CA ALA A 141 -1.02 -3.81 -8.88
C ALA A 141 -1.15 -3.13 -10.26
N ASP A 142 -2.31 -2.54 -10.57
CA ASP A 142 -2.53 -1.81 -11.81
C ASP A 142 -1.71 -0.51 -11.85
N LEU A 143 -1.68 0.25 -10.75
CA LEU A 143 -0.89 1.47 -10.66
C LEU A 143 0.61 1.19 -10.64
N SER A 144 1.00 0.06 -10.06
CA SER A 144 2.39 -0.35 -9.95
C SER A 144 3.02 -0.70 -11.30
N ASP A 145 2.23 -1.13 -12.30
CA ASP A 145 2.74 -1.45 -13.63
C ASP A 145 3.53 -0.30 -14.26
N PHE A 146 3.16 0.94 -14.00
CA PHE A 146 3.86 2.11 -14.51
C PHE A 146 5.31 2.20 -14.01
N PHE A 147 5.56 1.85 -12.75
CA PHE A 147 6.89 1.84 -12.15
C PHE A 147 7.63 0.52 -12.39
N TYR A 148 6.90 -0.58 -12.36
CA TYR A 148 7.45 -1.92 -12.52
C TYR A 148 8.26 -2.09 -13.81
N ILE A 149 7.82 -1.49 -14.91
CA ILE A 149 8.52 -1.60 -16.20
C ILE A 149 9.97 -1.04 -16.13
N TRP A 150 10.18 0.04 -15.39
CA TRP A 150 11.51 0.65 -15.22
C TRP A 150 12.37 -0.15 -14.26
N MET A 151 11.80 -0.54 -13.12
CA MET A 151 12.47 -1.39 -12.13
C MET A 151 12.86 -2.74 -12.75
N ARG A 152 11.95 -3.36 -13.49
CA ARG A 152 12.24 -4.61 -14.18
C ARG A 152 13.40 -4.49 -15.16
N LYS A 153 13.44 -3.40 -15.92
CA LYS A 153 14.54 -3.14 -16.86
C LYS A 153 15.88 -2.98 -16.13
N ALA A 154 15.87 -2.34 -14.98
CA ALA A 154 17.07 -2.05 -14.19
C ALA A 154 17.55 -3.22 -13.32
N LEU A 155 16.62 -4.02 -12.77
CA LEU A 155 16.90 -4.92 -11.66
C LEU A 155 16.64 -6.42 -11.94
N LYS A 156 16.12 -6.79 -13.12
CA LYS A 156 15.76 -8.20 -13.41
C LYS A 156 16.94 -9.18 -13.28
N ASP A 157 18.16 -8.73 -13.52
CA ASP A 157 19.36 -9.55 -13.43
C ASP A 157 19.92 -9.63 -11.99
N ILE A 158 19.43 -8.75 -11.11
CA ILE A 158 19.76 -8.73 -9.68
C ILE A 158 18.70 -9.51 -8.88
N TYR A 159 17.42 -9.31 -9.20
CA TYR A 159 16.27 -9.93 -8.53
C TYR A 159 15.36 -10.66 -9.53
N PRO A 160 15.85 -11.75 -10.17
CA PRO A 160 15.10 -12.40 -11.25
C PRO A 160 13.74 -12.94 -10.82
N GLU A 161 13.61 -13.39 -9.58
CA GLU A 161 12.33 -13.91 -9.06
C GLU A 161 11.26 -12.82 -8.93
N LEU A 162 11.65 -11.60 -8.50
CA LEU A 162 10.71 -10.48 -8.38
C LEU A 162 10.28 -9.91 -9.74
N PHE A 163 11.14 -10.00 -10.76
CA PHE A 163 10.94 -9.37 -12.06
C PHE A 163 10.74 -10.36 -13.22
N ARG A 164 10.31 -11.58 -12.92
CA ARG A 164 10.11 -12.64 -13.93
C ARG A 164 8.93 -12.38 -14.87
N THR A 165 7.86 -11.75 -14.39
CA THR A 165 6.65 -11.45 -15.16
C THR A 165 6.78 -10.16 -15.99
N MET A 166 5.94 -10.01 -17.02
CA MET A 166 5.92 -8.78 -17.84
C MET A 166 5.25 -7.61 -17.12
N LEU A 167 4.25 -7.89 -16.30
CA LEU A 167 3.47 -6.95 -15.50
C LEU A 167 3.41 -7.44 -14.06
N VAL A 168 3.03 -6.57 -13.15
CA VAL A 168 2.78 -6.92 -11.75
C VAL A 168 1.66 -7.97 -11.68
N PRO A 169 1.83 -9.08 -10.93
CA PRO A 169 0.75 -10.04 -10.70
C PRO A 169 -0.48 -9.38 -10.09
N LYS A 170 -1.66 -9.71 -10.58
CA LYS A 170 -2.92 -9.07 -10.19
C LYS A 170 -3.92 -10.04 -9.57
N GLU A 171 -3.77 -11.33 -9.87
CA GLU A 171 -4.75 -12.35 -9.45
C GLU A 171 -4.75 -12.57 -7.94
N GLU A 172 -3.57 -12.44 -7.31
CA GLU A 172 -3.41 -12.64 -5.87
C GLU A 172 -3.71 -11.38 -5.03
N GLU A 173 -3.86 -10.21 -5.68
CA GLU A 173 -4.16 -8.97 -4.95
C GLU A 173 -5.59 -9.00 -4.39
N LEU A 174 -5.72 -8.97 -3.06
CA LEU A 174 -7.00 -9.04 -2.37
C LEU A 174 -7.76 -7.71 -2.44
N ILE A 175 -8.37 -7.44 -3.59
CA ILE A 175 -9.26 -6.28 -3.79
C ILE A 175 -10.59 -6.74 -4.39
N ALA A 176 -11.68 -6.13 -3.94
CA ALA A 176 -13.04 -6.44 -4.40
C ALA A 176 -13.42 -5.63 -5.66
N THR A 177 -12.62 -5.75 -6.72
CA THR A 177 -12.81 -4.95 -7.93
C THR A 177 -13.57 -5.73 -9.02
N PRO A 178 -14.82 -5.37 -9.35
CA PRO A 178 -15.67 -6.17 -10.23
C PRO A 178 -15.11 -6.42 -11.63
N TYR A 179 -14.30 -5.50 -12.20
CA TYR A 179 -13.76 -5.69 -13.55
C TYR A 179 -12.83 -6.90 -13.67
N ARG A 180 -12.22 -7.35 -12.56
CA ARG A 180 -11.40 -8.58 -12.52
C ARG A 180 -12.24 -9.86 -12.49
N PHE A 181 -13.56 -9.74 -12.30
CA PHE A 181 -14.52 -10.82 -12.17
C PHE A 181 -15.66 -10.71 -13.18
N ASP A 182 -15.35 -10.32 -14.42
CA ASP A 182 -16.31 -10.12 -15.53
C ASP A 182 -17.46 -9.16 -15.16
N GLY A 183 -17.19 -8.16 -14.33
CA GLY A 183 -18.17 -7.19 -13.88
C GLY A 183 -19.04 -7.66 -12.69
N SER A 184 -18.80 -8.85 -12.14
CA SER A 184 -19.58 -9.39 -11.00
C SER A 184 -19.09 -8.83 -9.67
N ALA A 185 -19.89 -7.97 -9.03
CA ALA A 185 -19.62 -7.46 -7.70
C ALA A 185 -19.66 -8.56 -6.62
N ASP A 186 -20.56 -9.51 -6.77
CA ASP A 186 -20.71 -10.62 -5.80
C ASP A 186 -19.47 -11.52 -5.80
N ARG A 187 -18.95 -11.90 -6.98
CA ARG A 187 -17.72 -12.70 -7.06
C ARG A 187 -16.49 -11.93 -6.54
N ALA A 188 -16.42 -10.65 -6.80
CA ALA A 188 -15.34 -9.80 -6.28
C ALA A 188 -15.38 -9.73 -4.75
N LYS A 189 -16.56 -9.57 -4.18
CA LYS A 189 -16.79 -9.58 -2.73
C LYS A 189 -16.40 -10.92 -2.11
N GLU A 190 -16.88 -12.02 -2.67
CA GLU A 190 -16.58 -13.38 -2.19
C GLU A 190 -15.07 -13.66 -2.19
N PHE A 191 -14.37 -13.29 -3.27
CA PHE A 191 -12.92 -13.40 -3.36
C PHE A 191 -12.20 -12.64 -2.24
N PHE A 192 -12.59 -11.39 -2.00
CA PHE A 192 -12.01 -10.58 -0.94
C PHE A 192 -12.29 -11.17 0.45
N GLU A 193 -13.53 -11.59 0.72
CA GLU A 193 -13.93 -12.15 2.02
C GLU A 193 -13.18 -13.43 2.36
N HIS A 194 -13.05 -14.34 1.41
CA HIS A 194 -12.32 -15.59 1.59
C HIS A 194 -10.83 -15.32 1.81
N GLY A 195 -10.19 -14.60 0.90
CA GLY A 195 -8.77 -14.35 0.99
C GLY A 195 -8.36 -13.53 2.22
N MET A 196 -9.19 -12.56 2.64
CA MET A 196 -8.95 -11.81 3.86
C MET A 196 -9.11 -12.69 5.11
N SER A 197 -10.10 -13.57 5.12
CA SER A 197 -10.29 -14.52 6.22
C SER A 197 -9.10 -15.47 6.37
N ASP A 198 -8.59 -15.99 5.25
CA ASP A 198 -7.41 -16.85 5.24
C ASP A 198 -6.16 -16.10 5.74
N ALA A 199 -5.92 -14.88 5.25
CA ALA A 199 -4.79 -14.06 5.69
C ALA A 199 -4.87 -13.75 7.20
N LEU A 200 -6.04 -13.40 7.71
CA LEU A 200 -6.25 -13.14 9.15
C LEU A 200 -6.09 -14.41 10.00
N LEU A 201 -6.46 -15.57 9.48
CA LEU A 201 -6.21 -16.85 10.14
C LEU A 201 -4.71 -17.15 10.24
N GLN A 202 -3.92 -16.84 9.20
CA GLN A 202 -2.46 -16.95 9.26
C GLN A 202 -1.87 -15.97 10.29
N ILE A 203 -2.38 -14.76 10.36
CA ILE A 203 -2.02 -13.78 11.41
C ILE A 203 -2.33 -14.34 12.79
N TYR A 204 -3.50 -14.93 13.01
CA TYR A 204 -3.85 -15.58 14.27
C TYR A 204 -2.84 -16.67 14.65
N HIS A 205 -2.42 -17.52 13.72
CA HIS A 205 -1.47 -18.59 14.00
C HIS A 205 -0.04 -18.07 14.27
N ALA A 206 0.38 -17.01 13.61
CA ALA A 206 1.71 -16.42 13.75
C ALA A 206 1.87 -15.54 14.99
N ALA A 207 0.82 -14.84 15.41
CA ALA A 207 0.87 -13.86 16.48
C ALA A 207 1.25 -14.47 17.83
N ASP A 208 1.95 -13.68 18.63
CA ASP A 208 2.16 -13.94 20.05
C ASP A 208 0.84 -13.84 20.83
N ASN A 209 0.70 -14.60 21.93
CA ASN A 209 -0.51 -14.60 22.74
C ASN A 209 -0.62 -13.38 23.65
N ASP A 210 0.51 -12.85 24.09
CA ASP A 210 0.59 -11.78 25.08
C ASP A 210 0.67 -10.39 24.41
N ILE A 211 1.07 -10.34 23.13
CA ILE A 211 1.26 -9.10 22.39
C ILE A 211 0.03 -8.81 21.51
N PRO A 212 -0.52 -7.59 21.53
CA PRO A 212 -1.63 -7.24 20.64
C PRO A 212 -1.20 -7.19 19.19
N ILE A 213 -2.14 -7.51 18.31
CA ILE A 213 -2.04 -7.35 16.85
C ILE A 213 -2.61 -5.98 16.50
N THR A 214 -1.96 -5.21 15.63
CA THR A 214 -2.49 -3.95 15.10
C THR A 214 -2.83 -4.08 13.63
N ILE A 215 -4.05 -3.70 13.26
CA ILE A 215 -4.54 -3.71 11.89
C ILE A 215 -4.94 -2.28 11.53
N TYR A 216 -4.26 -1.69 10.56
CA TYR A 216 -4.60 -0.37 10.03
C TYR A 216 -5.68 -0.53 8.98
N TYR A 217 -6.75 0.23 9.07
CA TYR A 217 -7.82 0.16 8.10
C TYR A 217 -8.47 1.51 7.87
N ALA A 218 -8.75 1.84 6.62
CA ALA A 218 -9.52 3.00 6.23
C ALA A 218 -10.75 2.57 5.41
N PHE A 219 -11.87 3.28 5.57
CA PHE A 219 -13.10 3.03 4.83
C PHE A 219 -13.71 4.33 4.30
N LYS A 220 -14.45 4.25 3.21
CA LYS A 220 -15.19 5.40 2.67
C LYS A 220 -16.50 5.57 3.41
N GLN A 221 -16.75 6.78 3.89
CA GLN A 221 -18.02 7.15 4.52
C GLN A 221 -19.16 7.29 3.49
N THR A 222 -18.84 7.43 2.19
CA THR A 222 -19.80 7.58 1.08
C THR A 222 -20.55 6.31 0.71
N GLU A 223 -20.15 5.15 1.25
CA GLU A 223 -20.87 3.89 1.06
C GLU A 223 -22.09 3.74 1.99
N THR A 224 -22.29 4.66 2.90
CA THR A 224 -23.54 4.78 3.64
C THR A 224 -24.58 5.39 2.72
N ASP A 225 -25.42 4.56 2.14
CA ASP A 225 -26.64 4.98 1.44
C ASP A 225 -27.52 5.71 2.48
N ARG A 226 -27.70 7.03 2.31
CA ARG A 226 -28.42 7.87 3.28
C ARG A 226 -29.86 7.42 3.51
N ASP A 227 -30.41 6.64 2.58
CA ASP A 227 -31.77 6.15 2.65
C ASP A 227 -31.94 4.78 3.36
N ASN A 228 -30.87 3.97 3.47
CA ASN A 228 -31.00 2.58 3.99
C ASN A 228 -30.29 2.29 5.31
N ASN A 229 -29.58 3.24 5.92
CA ASN A 229 -28.89 3.02 7.21
C ASN A 229 -27.94 1.79 7.23
N THR A 230 -27.39 1.42 6.04
CA THR A 230 -26.49 0.27 5.87
C THR A 230 -25.06 0.72 6.12
N ALA A 231 -24.36 0.00 6.98
CA ALA A 231 -22.91 0.22 7.19
C ALA A 231 -22.15 -0.11 5.89
N SER A 232 -20.98 0.49 5.71
CA SER A 232 -20.09 0.21 4.58
C SER A 232 -19.82 -1.30 4.49
N THR A 233 -20.11 -1.90 3.33
CA THR A 233 -19.88 -3.33 3.06
C THR A 233 -18.45 -3.73 3.37
N GLY A 234 -17.47 -2.91 2.98
CA GLY A 234 -16.05 -3.18 3.24
C GLY A 234 -15.70 -3.20 4.74
N TRP A 235 -16.35 -2.35 5.55
CA TRP A 235 -16.15 -2.32 6.99
C TRP A 235 -16.73 -3.56 7.68
N GLU A 236 -17.98 -3.92 7.37
CA GLU A 236 -18.62 -5.12 7.90
C GLU A 236 -17.86 -6.39 7.53
N THR A 237 -17.40 -6.47 6.29
CA THR A 237 -16.57 -7.58 5.79
C THR A 237 -15.28 -7.72 6.58
N MET A 238 -14.55 -6.63 6.80
CA MET A 238 -13.30 -6.66 7.58
C MET A 238 -13.54 -7.06 9.03
N LEU A 239 -14.53 -6.49 9.70
CA LEU A 239 -14.85 -6.86 11.08
C LEU A 239 -15.25 -8.33 11.20
N SER A 240 -16.07 -8.82 10.28
CA SER A 240 -16.49 -10.22 10.23
C SER A 240 -15.30 -11.16 10.02
N ALA A 241 -14.40 -10.83 9.12
CA ALA A 241 -13.18 -11.62 8.87
C ALA A 241 -12.27 -11.68 10.11
N ILE A 242 -12.10 -10.57 10.84
CA ILE A 242 -11.33 -10.52 12.09
C ILE A 242 -11.95 -11.46 13.15
N LEU A 243 -13.27 -11.37 13.34
CA LEU A 243 -13.96 -12.18 14.34
C LEU A 243 -13.96 -13.67 13.95
N ASN A 244 -14.16 -13.99 12.69
CA ASN A 244 -14.16 -15.36 12.17
C ASN A 244 -12.77 -16.01 12.27
N ALA A 245 -11.69 -15.22 12.14
CA ALA A 245 -10.32 -15.70 12.36
C ALA A 245 -10.01 -16.01 13.85
N GLY A 246 -10.95 -15.80 14.76
CA GLY A 246 -10.75 -16.05 16.20
C GLY A 246 -10.05 -14.90 16.94
N LEU A 247 -10.04 -13.72 16.35
CA LEU A 247 -9.53 -12.51 16.97
C LEU A 247 -10.67 -11.75 17.68
N SER A 248 -10.33 -11.00 18.72
CA SER A 248 -11.21 -10.04 19.38
C SER A 248 -10.63 -8.64 19.29
N ILE A 249 -11.45 -7.66 18.96
CA ILE A 249 -11.07 -6.26 18.91
C ILE A 249 -11.17 -5.71 20.33
N THR A 250 -10.04 -5.27 20.89
CA THR A 250 -9.93 -4.80 22.27
C THR A 250 -9.84 -3.30 22.41
N ALA A 251 -9.40 -2.62 21.36
CA ALA A 251 -9.34 -1.15 21.30
C ALA A 251 -9.34 -0.67 19.85
N THR A 252 -9.64 0.61 19.65
CA THR A 252 -9.52 1.31 18.38
C THR A 252 -8.86 2.66 18.60
N TRP A 253 -7.93 3.02 17.69
CA TRP A 253 -7.27 4.32 17.72
C TRP A 253 -7.47 5.04 16.39
N PRO A 254 -8.14 6.19 16.34
CA PRO A 254 -8.20 7.00 15.14
C PRO A 254 -6.86 7.67 14.89
N ILE A 255 -6.34 7.53 13.67
CA ILE A 255 -5.11 8.17 13.22
C ILE A 255 -5.44 9.09 12.04
N ARG A 256 -4.99 10.35 12.14
CA ARG A 256 -5.14 11.30 11.05
C ARG A 256 -4.09 11.03 9.98
N THR A 257 -4.51 10.49 8.84
CA THR A 257 -3.63 10.14 7.70
C THR A 257 -3.74 11.10 6.53
N GLU A 258 -4.82 11.86 6.42
CA GLU A 258 -5.10 12.75 5.28
C GLU A 258 -4.88 14.23 5.64
N ARG A 259 -4.42 15.01 4.64
CA ARG A 259 -4.29 16.45 4.80
C ARG A 259 -5.67 17.13 4.72
N PRO A 260 -5.98 18.11 5.61
CA PRO A 260 -7.30 18.77 5.62
C PRO A 260 -7.55 19.71 4.45
N THR A 261 -6.56 19.94 3.58
CA THR A 261 -6.57 21.00 2.53
C THR A 261 -6.64 20.48 1.10
N GLY A 262 -7.25 19.34 0.84
CA GLY A 262 -7.46 18.81 -0.52
C GLY A 262 -8.90 18.99 -1.00
N LEU A 263 -9.15 18.94 -2.31
CA LEU A 263 -10.50 18.85 -2.91
C LEU A 263 -11.36 17.73 -2.27
N LYS A 264 -10.72 16.68 -1.77
CA LYS A 264 -11.34 15.57 -1.01
C LYS A 264 -11.91 15.98 0.35
N ALA A 265 -11.46 17.10 0.94
CA ALA A 265 -12.01 17.59 2.22
C ALA A 265 -13.48 18.03 2.10
N PHE A 266 -13.95 18.31 0.89
CA PHE A 266 -15.33 18.69 0.58
C PHE A 266 -16.22 17.50 0.17
N GLU A 267 -15.65 16.33 -0.09
CA GLU A 267 -16.35 15.13 -0.56
C GLU A 267 -16.40 14.04 0.52
N ASN A 268 -16.79 14.32 1.74
CA ASN A 268 -17.00 13.31 2.82
C ASN A 268 -15.96 12.16 2.89
N ALA A 269 -14.74 12.39 2.41
CA ALA A 269 -13.67 11.42 2.48
C ALA A 269 -13.16 11.37 3.93
N LEU A 270 -12.99 10.17 4.48
CA LEU A 270 -12.40 9.98 5.79
C LEU A 270 -11.04 10.66 5.86
N ALA A 271 -10.94 11.60 6.80
CA ALA A 271 -9.68 12.26 7.11
C ALA A 271 -8.78 11.44 8.06
N SER A 272 -9.17 10.20 8.37
CA SER A 272 -8.48 9.35 9.34
C SER A 272 -8.60 7.87 9.00
N SER A 273 -7.53 7.13 9.25
CA SER A 273 -7.54 5.68 9.36
C SER A 273 -7.82 5.27 10.80
N ILE A 274 -8.29 4.04 10.99
CA ILE A 274 -8.50 3.45 12.31
C ILE A 274 -7.49 2.32 12.49
N VAL A 275 -6.80 2.32 13.62
CA VAL A 275 -6.03 1.15 14.06
C VAL A 275 -6.92 0.28 14.94
N LEU A 276 -7.17 -0.92 14.47
CA LEU A 276 -7.85 -1.96 15.25
C LEU A 276 -6.79 -2.70 16.06
N VAL A 277 -6.93 -2.68 17.38
CA VAL A 277 -6.09 -3.44 18.30
C VAL A 277 -6.79 -4.75 18.59
N CYS A 278 -6.19 -5.85 18.15
CA CYS A 278 -6.77 -7.18 18.26
C CYS A 278 -5.95 -8.08 19.17
N ARG A 279 -6.61 -9.08 19.75
CA ARG A 279 -5.98 -10.17 20.51
C ARG A 279 -6.61 -11.49 20.10
N LYS A 280 -5.90 -12.59 20.29
CA LYS A 280 -6.48 -13.93 20.16
C LYS A 280 -7.62 -14.06 21.18
N ARG A 281 -8.76 -14.51 20.73
CA ARG A 281 -9.89 -14.78 21.61
C ARG A 281 -9.60 -16.02 22.43
N PRO A 282 -9.67 -15.98 23.76
CA PRO A 282 -9.50 -17.16 24.60
C PRO A 282 -10.52 -18.24 24.28
N ALA A 283 -10.16 -19.51 24.37
CA ALA A 283 -11.08 -20.63 24.10
C ALA A 283 -12.26 -20.68 25.11
N ASP A 284 -12.04 -20.19 26.31
CA ASP A 284 -13.00 -20.07 27.40
C ASP A 284 -13.72 -18.72 27.45
N ALA A 285 -13.59 -17.90 26.37
CA ALA A 285 -14.23 -16.59 26.32
C ALA A 285 -15.74 -16.71 26.56
N PRO A 286 -16.33 -15.84 27.41
CA PRO A 286 -17.74 -15.92 27.76
C PRO A 286 -18.62 -15.74 26.52
N VAL A 287 -19.71 -16.52 26.47
CA VAL A 287 -20.75 -16.42 25.44
C VAL A 287 -21.96 -15.74 26.04
N THR A 288 -22.54 -14.80 25.31
CA THR A 288 -23.79 -14.13 25.72
C THR A 288 -24.92 -14.37 24.73
N THR A 289 -26.16 -14.22 25.17
CA THR A 289 -27.27 -14.26 24.24
C THR A 289 -27.39 -12.98 23.44
N ARG A 290 -28.00 -13.04 22.24
CA ARG A 290 -28.26 -11.84 21.42
C ARG A 290 -29.04 -10.78 22.22
N ARG A 291 -29.98 -11.21 23.07
CA ARG A 291 -30.82 -10.34 23.90
C ARG A 291 -29.97 -9.57 24.91
N ASP A 292 -29.09 -10.27 25.62
CA ASP A 292 -28.24 -9.68 26.64
C ASP A 292 -27.20 -8.76 26.03
N PHE A 293 -26.63 -9.16 24.87
CA PHE A 293 -25.73 -8.32 24.09
C PHE A 293 -26.40 -6.99 23.67
N LEU A 294 -27.61 -7.06 23.08
CA LEU A 294 -28.34 -5.85 22.68
C LEU A 294 -28.71 -4.95 23.88
N THR A 295 -29.00 -5.57 25.04
CA THR A 295 -29.28 -4.83 26.28
C THR A 295 -28.02 -4.10 26.78
N ALA A 296 -26.89 -4.77 26.81
CA ALA A 296 -25.61 -4.19 27.19
C ALA A 296 -25.21 -3.05 26.22
N LEU A 297 -25.32 -3.30 24.92
CA LEU A 297 -25.03 -2.32 23.88
C LEU A 297 -25.86 -1.04 24.02
N LYS A 298 -27.16 -1.16 24.23
CA LYS A 298 -28.06 0.00 24.43
C LYS A 298 -27.71 0.80 25.70
N ARG A 299 -27.25 0.13 26.73
CA ARG A 299 -26.82 0.77 27.98
C ARG A 299 -25.51 1.54 27.81
N GLU A 300 -24.55 0.95 27.11
CA GLU A 300 -23.19 1.46 27.01
C GLU A 300 -22.98 2.44 25.85
N LEU A 301 -23.71 2.26 24.75
CA LEU A 301 -23.57 3.11 23.56
C LEU A 301 -24.04 4.56 23.80
N ARG A 302 -25.12 4.74 24.57
CA ARG A 302 -25.66 6.08 24.85
C ARG A 302 -24.64 7.00 25.57
N PRO A 303 -23.97 6.58 26.66
CA PRO A 303 -22.95 7.43 27.29
C PRO A 303 -21.66 7.58 26.49
N ALA A 304 -21.38 6.68 25.54
CA ALA A 304 -20.18 6.72 24.72
C ALA A 304 -20.28 7.67 23.50
N ILE A 305 -21.51 8.09 23.14
CA ILE A 305 -21.76 9.00 21.99
C ILE A 305 -21.90 10.47 22.43
N VAL A 306 -22.02 10.74 23.72
CA VAL A 306 -22.03 12.08 24.32
C VAL A 306 -20.62 12.55 24.63
#